data_ceabdd2c32a5577b56ea95a672014aec
#
_entry.id   ceabdd2c32a5577b56ea95a672014aec
#
_cell.length_a   1.000
_cell.length_b   1.000
_cell.length_c   1.000
_cell.angle_alpha   90.00
_cell.angle_beta   90.00
_cell.angle_gamma   90.00
#
_symmetry.space_group_name_H-M   'P 1'
#
loop_
_entity.id
_entity.type
_entity.pdbx_description
1 polymer ?
#
loop_
_entity_poly.entity_id
_entity_poly.type
_entity_poly.pdbx_seq_one_letter_code
_entity_poly.pdbx_strand_id
1 'polypeptide(L)'
;MKREEIPKQYQWKMEDLYASNEAWEADFSKLQRGIEDIKKYEGTLAKSAENLLKMHKASDELNELAERIYVYANQHLHEDTGNAYYQGLSGRAQMLLVQLSEASSYIEPELLNIPEDVLEEMLKLEGLRKYEMYYERLLRRKEHILSKEMEELLAGVEEVAEGSKDTFMMFNNADLKFPVITGEDGEPVEITHGKYVKLLESQNREVRKAAFMGLYESYGKFKNTLAATYRANVKQAGFFAKARRYESSLKAALAGSHIPVEVYDSLIESVHAHLPALHEYVKIRKEKLGVDELHMYDLYVPMVGEADKKIPYEEGKKIVLEG
;
A
#
# COMPACT_ATOMS: atom_id res chain seq x y z
N MET A 1 -9.75 21.73 13.74
CA MET A 1 -9.08 22.90 13.13
C MET A 1 -9.54 22.96 11.70
N LYS A 2 -10.13 24.06 11.27
CA LYS A 2 -10.54 24.23 9.88
C LYS A 2 -9.32 24.63 9.04
N ARG A 3 -9.33 24.32 7.71
CA ARG A 3 -8.23 24.65 6.80
C ARG A 3 -7.87 26.14 6.85
N GLU A 4 -8.87 27.00 6.90
CA GLU A 4 -8.72 28.45 6.96
C GLU A 4 -7.94 28.94 8.20
N GLU A 5 -7.93 28.15 9.28
CA GLU A 5 -7.21 28.42 10.52
C GLU A 5 -5.75 27.96 10.48
N ILE A 6 -5.37 27.18 9.45
CA ILE A 6 -4.02 26.65 9.29
C ILE A 6 -3.17 27.69 8.53
N PRO A 7 -2.00 28.12 9.06
CA PRO A 7 -1.12 29.03 8.34
C PRO A 7 -0.76 28.49 6.94
N LYS A 8 -0.75 29.37 5.93
CA LYS A 8 -0.51 28.98 4.51
C LYS A 8 0.76 28.16 4.30
N GLN A 9 1.81 28.38 5.07
CA GLN A 9 3.06 27.62 4.99
C GLN A 9 2.93 26.13 5.36
N TYR A 10 1.83 25.74 6.00
CA TYR A 10 1.51 24.35 6.37
C TYR A 10 0.35 23.78 5.57
N GLN A 11 -0.12 24.50 4.54
CA GLN A 11 -1.14 24.01 3.62
C GLN A 11 -0.49 23.46 2.36
N TRP A 12 -1.10 22.43 1.78
CA TRP A 12 -0.73 21.95 0.46
C TRP A 12 -1.01 23.03 -0.59
N LYS A 13 -0.06 23.22 -1.51
CA LYS A 13 -0.16 24.18 -2.59
C LYS A 13 -0.81 23.53 -3.82
N MET A 14 -2.12 23.45 -3.82
CA MET A 14 -2.90 22.79 -4.88
C MET A 14 -2.75 23.47 -6.22
N GLU A 15 -2.41 24.77 -6.22
CA GLU A 15 -2.15 25.56 -7.41
C GLU A 15 -0.94 25.05 -8.22
N ASP A 16 -0.06 24.23 -7.63
CA ASP A 16 1.04 23.58 -8.36
C ASP A 16 0.54 22.42 -9.24
N LEU A 17 -0.64 21.86 -8.96
CA LEU A 17 -1.31 20.87 -9.81
C LEU A 17 -2.17 21.57 -10.88
N TYR A 18 -3.12 22.42 -10.45
CA TYR A 18 -3.96 23.23 -11.31
C TYR A 18 -4.15 24.62 -10.71
N ALA A 19 -3.87 25.65 -11.51
CA ALA A 19 -3.99 27.03 -11.07
C ALA A 19 -5.43 27.45 -10.72
N SER A 20 -6.43 26.73 -11.25
CA SER A 20 -7.85 26.94 -10.97
C SER A 20 -8.71 25.73 -11.36
N ASN A 21 -9.96 25.69 -10.88
CA ASN A 21 -10.92 24.67 -11.25
C ASN A 21 -11.25 24.70 -12.77
N GLU A 22 -11.20 25.86 -13.43
CA GLU A 22 -11.39 25.98 -14.88
C GLU A 22 -10.25 25.30 -15.65
N ALA A 23 -9.02 25.39 -15.17
CA ALA A 23 -7.88 24.68 -15.76
C ALA A 23 -8.04 23.16 -15.59
N TRP A 24 -8.55 22.69 -14.45
CA TRP A 24 -8.90 21.30 -14.23
C TRP A 24 -10.01 20.82 -15.19
N GLU A 25 -11.08 21.61 -15.39
CA GLU A 25 -12.18 21.29 -16.32
C GLU A 25 -11.70 21.19 -17.77
N ALA A 26 -10.76 22.02 -18.17
CA ALA A 26 -10.16 21.95 -19.51
C ALA A 26 -9.43 20.63 -19.74
N ASP A 27 -8.64 20.20 -18.76
CA ASP A 27 -7.91 18.93 -18.79
C ASP A 27 -8.85 17.73 -18.63
N PHE A 28 -9.89 17.81 -17.82
CA PHE A 28 -10.96 16.83 -17.73
C PHE A 28 -11.60 16.57 -19.11
N SER A 29 -11.96 17.63 -19.82
CA SER A 29 -12.53 17.55 -21.18
C SER A 29 -11.52 17.01 -22.21
N LYS A 30 -10.22 17.30 -22.04
CA LYS A 30 -9.14 16.75 -22.86
C LYS A 30 -9.02 15.25 -22.66
N LEU A 31 -9.04 14.77 -21.41
CA LEU A 31 -8.99 13.35 -21.09
C LEU A 31 -10.19 12.59 -21.66
N GLN A 32 -11.42 13.15 -21.58
CA GLN A 32 -12.60 12.53 -22.19
C GLN A 32 -12.41 12.26 -23.69
N ARG A 33 -11.87 13.23 -24.43
CA ARG A 33 -11.56 13.04 -25.87
C ARG A 33 -10.47 12.00 -26.09
N GLY A 34 -9.41 12.03 -25.28
CA GLY A 34 -8.31 11.08 -25.37
C GLY A 34 -8.73 9.63 -25.11
N ILE A 35 -9.72 9.41 -24.23
CA ILE A 35 -10.31 8.08 -23.98
C ILE A 35 -10.96 7.51 -25.26
N GLU A 36 -11.61 8.33 -26.06
CA GLU A 36 -12.13 7.87 -27.35
C GLU A 36 -11.02 7.62 -28.39
N ASP A 37 -9.93 8.38 -28.30
CA ASP A 37 -8.80 8.23 -29.22
C ASP A 37 -7.97 6.96 -28.95
N ILE A 38 -7.82 6.53 -27.68
CA ILE A 38 -7.05 5.31 -27.35
C ILE A 38 -7.69 4.05 -27.93
N LYS A 39 -9.01 4.01 -28.04
CA LYS A 39 -9.76 2.89 -28.64
C LYS A 39 -9.39 2.63 -30.12
N LYS A 40 -8.86 3.65 -30.83
CA LYS A 40 -8.45 3.51 -32.25
C LYS A 40 -7.29 2.57 -32.47
N TYR A 41 -6.55 2.23 -31.40
CA TYR A 41 -5.44 1.28 -31.47
C TYR A 41 -5.90 -0.18 -31.34
N GLU A 42 -7.12 -0.45 -30.89
CA GLU A 42 -7.66 -1.80 -30.76
C GLU A 42 -7.57 -2.58 -32.07
N GLY A 43 -7.12 -3.84 -32.02
CA GLY A 43 -6.88 -4.69 -33.19
C GLY A 43 -5.70 -4.27 -34.06
N THR A 44 -4.83 -3.38 -33.57
CA THR A 44 -3.73 -2.83 -34.38
C THR A 44 -2.34 -2.97 -33.75
N LEU A 45 -2.19 -3.45 -32.52
CA LEU A 45 -0.92 -3.41 -31.81
C LEU A 45 0.16 -4.28 -32.44
N ALA A 46 -0.22 -5.38 -33.08
CA ALA A 46 0.69 -6.26 -33.79
C ALA A 46 1.13 -5.74 -35.19
N LYS A 47 0.60 -4.60 -35.68
CA LYS A 47 0.86 -4.15 -37.07
C LYS A 47 2.29 -3.67 -37.28
N SER A 48 2.87 -2.94 -36.37
CA SER A 48 4.28 -2.49 -36.41
C SER A 48 4.76 -1.96 -35.07
N ALA A 49 6.09 -1.93 -34.88
CA ALA A 49 6.73 -1.34 -33.68
C ALA A 49 6.41 0.15 -33.51
N GLU A 50 6.30 0.91 -34.61
CA GLU A 50 5.94 2.33 -34.56
C GLU A 50 4.49 2.54 -34.11
N ASN A 51 3.57 1.68 -34.54
CA ASN A 51 2.18 1.74 -34.10
C ASN A 51 2.06 1.40 -32.60
N LEU A 52 2.79 0.38 -32.17
CA LEU A 52 2.88 -0.01 -30.78
C LEU A 52 3.45 1.14 -29.90
N LEU A 53 4.52 1.80 -30.38
CA LEU A 53 5.11 2.95 -29.71
C LEU A 53 4.13 4.14 -29.62
N LYS A 54 3.34 4.39 -30.68
CA LYS A 54 2.32 5.45 -30.66
C LYS A 54 1.25 5.17 -29.63
N MET A 55 0.78 3.93 -29.53
CA MET A 55 -0.19 3.53 -28.49
C MET A 55 0.37 3.76 -27.09
N HIS A 56 1.60 3.32 -26.82
CA HIS A 56 2.21 3.51 -25.52
C HIS A 56 2.35 4.99 -25.14
N LYS A 57 2.80 5.84 -26.07
CA LYS A 57 2.89 7.29 -25.82
C LYS A 57 1.54 7.91 -25.54
N ALA A 58 0.50 7.54 -26.29
CA ALA A 58 -0.86 8.00 -26.04
C ALA A 58 -1.38 7.53 -24.68
N SER A 59 -1.11 6.28 -24.31
CA SER A 59 -1.46 5.72 -23.00
C SER A 59 -0.73 6.45 -21.86
N ASP A 60 0.57 6.70 -21.96
CA ASP A 60 1.35 7.43 -20.97
C ASP A 60 0.79 8.85 -20.76
N GLU A 61 0.51 9.59 -21.84
CA GLU A 61 -0.05 10.94 -21.80
C GLU A 61 -1.44 10.97 -21.13
N LEU A 62 -2.28 9.99 -21.44
CA LEU A 62 -3.61 9.88 -20.84
C LEU A 62 -3.54 9.50 -19.35
N ASN A 63 -2.65 8.60 -18.98
CA ASN A 63 -2.48 8.19 -17.58
C ASN A 63 -1.91 9.34 -16.72
N GLU A 64 -0.92 10.07 -17.22
CA GLU A 64 -0.38 11.26 -16.53
C GLU A 64 -1.48 12.32 -16.33
N LEU A 65 -2.28 12.57 -17.36
CA LEU A 65 -3.37 13.52 -17.29
C LEU A 65 -4.46 13.07 -16.31
N ALA A 66 -4.81 11.78 -16.36
CA ALA A 66 -5.79 11.18 -15.46
C ALA A 66 -5.34 11.23 -14.00
N GLU A 67 -4.07 10.94 -13.73
CA GLU A 67 -3.49 11.04 -12.38
C GLU A 67 -3.55 12.46 -11.84
N ARG A 68 -3.15 13.46 -12.63
CA ARG A 68 -3.21 14.87 -12.21
C ARG A 68 -4.62 15.32 -11.90
N ILE A 69 -5.61 14.95 -12.73
CA ILE A 69 -7.03 15.22 -12.54
C ILE A 69 -7.52 14.61 -11.24
N TYR A 70 -7.19 13.33 -11.02
CA TYR A 70 -7.60 12.59 -9.84
C TYR A 70 -6.97 13.14 -8.56
N VAL A 71 -5.66 13.35 -8.56
CA VAL A 71 -4.93 13.84 -7.38
C VAL A 71 -5.45 15.19 -6.93
N TYR A 72 -5.64 16.14 -7.84
CA TYR A 72 -6.20 17.47 -7.51
C TYR A 72 -7.58 17.38 -6.84
N ALA A 73 -8.49 16.63 -7.44
CA ALA A 73 -9.85 16.48 -6.94
C ALA A 73 -9.88 15.81 -5.54
N ASN A 74 -9.08 14.75 -5.37
CA ASN A 74 -9.03 14.01 -4.10
C ASN A 74 -8.30 14.77 -2.99
N GLN A 75 -7.24 15.49 -3.29
CA GLN A 75 -6.56 16.29 -2.27
C GLN A 75 -7.48 17.39 -1.73
N HIS A 76 -8.23 18.08 -2.60
CA HIS A 76 -9.24 19.02 -2.14
C HIS A 76 -10.38 18.36 -1.34
N LEU A 77 -10.81 17.17 -1.74
CA LEU A 77 -11.79 16.40 -0.95
C LEU A 77 -11.25 16.06 0.45
N HIS A 78 -9.96 15.66 0.55
CA HIS A 78 -9.35 15.31 1.84
C HIS A 78 -9.07 16.53 2.73
N GLU A 79 -8.98 17.74 2.16
CA GLU A 79 -8.90 18.97 2.94
C GLU A 79 -10.21 19.29 3.68
N ASP A 80 -11.36 19.02 3.04
CA ASP A 80 -12.70 19.18 3.61
C ASP A 80 -13.65 18.15 3.00
N THR A 81 -13.78 17.01 3.65
CA THR A 81 -14.66 15.91 3.21
C THR A 81 -16.14 16.28 3.22
N GLY A 82 -16.54 17.38 3.89
CA GLY A 82 -17.90 17.91 3.91
C GLY A 82 -18.23 18.81 2.71
N ASN A 83 -17.24 19.19 1.90
CA ASN A 83 -17.44 20.08 0.76
C ASN A 83 -18.07 19.36 -0.44
N ALA A 84 -19.35 19.61 -0.67
CA ALA A 84 -20.14 18.94 -1.73
C ALA A 84 -19.57 19.20 -3.15
N TYR A 85 -18.94 20.35 -3.41
CA TYR A 85 -18.33 20.65 -4.70
C TYR A 85 -17.16 19.70 -4.98
N TYR A 86 -16.23 19.52 -4.02
CA TYR A 86 -15.08 18.63 -4.19
C TYR A 86 -15.45 17.14 -4.09
N GLN A 87 -16.52 16.79 -3.36
CA GLN A 87 -17.11 15.44 -3.46
C GLN A 87 -17.54 15.13 -4.91
N GLY A 88 -18.25 16.09 -5.54
CA GLY A 88 -18.65 15.97 -6.94
C GLY A 88 -17.48 15.90 -7.91
N LEU A 89 -16.45 16.71 -7.69
CA LEU A 89 -15.24 16.73 -8.51
C LEU A 89 -14.49 15.40 -8.44
N SER A 90 -14.29 14.87 -7.23
CA SER A 90 -13.67 13.57 -6.99
C SER A 90 -14.45 12.43 -7.62
N GLY A 91 -15.79 12.41 -7.48
CA GLY A 91 -16.63 11.41 -8.12
C GLY A 91 -16.54 11.41 -9.65
N ARG A 92 -16.48 12.60 -10.25
CA ARG A 92 -16.28 12.76 -11.71
C ARG A 92 -14.90 12.26 -12.14
N ALA A 93 -13.84 12.61 -11.40
CA ALA A 93 -12.49 12.12 -11.67
C ALA A 93 -12.43 10.60 -11.61
N GLN A 94 -13.00 9.98 -10.56
CA GLN A 94 -13.06 8.53 -10.41
C GLN A 94 -13.78 7.84 -11.58
N MET A 95 -14.93 8.39 -11.99
CA MET A 95 -15.67 7.85 -13.14
C MET A 95 -14.84 7.90 -14.43
N LEU A 96 -14.06 8.96 -14.62
CA LEU A 96 -13.20 9.09 -15.80
C LEU A 96 -12.04 8.10 -15.81
N LEU A 97 -11.47 7.78 -14.62
CA LEU A 97 -10.47 6.71 -14.49
C LEU A 97 -11.06 5.34 -14.86
N VAL A 98 -12.28 5.05 -14.45
CA VAL A 98 -12.99 3.81 -14.83
C VAL A 98 -13.16 3.75 -16.35
N GLN A 99 -13.62 4.84 -16.98
CA GLN A 99 -13.78 4.90 -18.44
C GLN A 99 -12.43 4.72 -19.18
N LEU A 100 -11.34 5.30 -18.68
CA LEU A 100 -10.01 5.10 -19.25
C LEU A 100 -9.56 3.64 -19.13
N SER A 101 -9.78 3.02 -17.99
CA SER A 101 -9.48 1.60 -17.75
C SER A 101 -10.26 0.70 -18.69
N GLU A 102 -11.56 0.93 -18.86
CA GLU A 102 -12.39 0.19 -19.81
C GLU A 102 -11.93 0.37 -21.25
N ALA A 103 -11.65 1.61 -21.67
CA ALA A 103 -11.18 1.92 -23.03
C ALA A 103 -9.82 1.31 -23.35
N SER A 104 -8.99 1.06 -22.34
CA SER A 104 -7.64 0.49 -22.45
C SER A 104 -7.60 -1.02 -22.20
N SER A 105 -8.72 -1.65 -21.85
CA SER A 105 -8.79 -3.06 -21.43
C SER A 105 -8.34 -4.07 -22.51
N TYR A 106 -8.37 -3.69 -23.79
CA TYR A 106 -7.91 -4.51 -24.92
C TYR A 106 -6.37 -4.63 -24.96
N ILE A 107 -5.63 -3.71 -24.36
CA ILE A 107 -4.16 -3.59 -24.54
C ILE A 107 -3.42 -4.85 -24.08
N GLU A 108 -3.56 -5.25 -22.82
CA GLU A 108 -2.86 -6.44 -22.31
C GLU A 108 -3.23 -7.73 -23.07
N PRO A 109 -4.53 -8.06 -23.29
CA PRO A 109 -4.88 -9.24 -24.07
C PRO A 109 -4.31 -9.23 -25.50
N GLU A 110 -4.31 -8.08 -26.18
CA GLU A 110 -3.79 -7.98 -27.53
C GLU A 110 -2.27 -8.14 -27.57
N LEU A 111 -1.55 -7.54 -26.61
CA LEU A 111 -0.10 -7.71 -26.47
C LEU A 111 0.29 -9.18 -26.20
N LEU A 112 -0.45 -9.89 -25.35
CA LEU A 112 -0.23 -11.30 -25.04
C LEU A 112 -0.47 -12.23 -26.22
N ASN A 113 -1.26 -11.81 -27.22
CA ASN A 113 -1.53 -12.53 -28.43
C ASN A 113 -0.48 -12.30 -29.53
N ILE A 114 0.42 -11.31 -29.37
CA ILE A 114 1.56 -11.13 -30.30
C ILE A 114 2.52 -12.31 -30.11
N PRO A 115 2.94 -12.99 -31.19
CA PRO A 115 3.99 -14.01 -31.10
C PRO A 115 5.26 -13.43 -30.46
N GLU A 116 5.92 -14.22 -29.61
CA GLU A 116 7.03 -13.75 -28.78
C GLU A 116 8.21 -13.27 -29.62
N ASP A 117 8.54 -13.99 -30.69
CA ASP A 117 9.57 -13.62 -31.68
C ASP A 117 9.26 -12.29 -32.40
N VAL A 118 7.99 -12.04 -32.71
CA VAL A 118 7.52 -10.78 -33.33
C VAL A 118 7.63 -9.64 -32.32
N LEU A 119 7.23 -9.87 -31.08
CA LEU A 119 7.30 -8.87 -30.03
C LEU A 119 8.76 -8.50 -29.69
N GLU A 120 9.65 -9.50 -29.58
CA GLU A 120 11.09 -9.28 -29.40
C GLU A 120 11.70 -8.42 -30.51
N GLU A 121 11.30 -8.65 -31.76
CA GLU A 121 11.76 -7.82 -32.87
C GLU A 121 11.24 -6.38 -32.78
N MET A 122 9.97 -6.20 -32.40
CA MET A 122 9.38 -4.87 -32.22
C MET A 122 10.09 -4.10 -31.10
N LEU A 123 10.45 -4.77 -30.00
CA LEU A 123 11.12 -4.15 -28.84
C LEU A 123 12.54 -3.64 -29.14
N LYS A 124 13.13 -4.00 -30.28
CA LYS A 124 14.40 -3.41 -30.73
C LYS A 124 14.28 -1.94 -31.14
N LEU A 125 13.06 -1.44 -31.38
CA LEU A 125 12.83 -0.02 -31.64
C LEU A 125 13.21 0.80 -30.40
N GLU A 126 14.16 1.74 -30.53
CA GLU A 126 14.73 2.50 -29.40
C GLU A 126 13.67 3.13 -28.49
N GLY A 127 12.58 3.66 -29.06
CA GLY A 127 11.47 4.25 -28.29
C GLY A 127 10.71 3.26 -27.43
N LEU A 128 10.76 1.96 -27.70
CA LEU A 128 10.10 0.89 -26.93
C LEU A 128 10.96 0.37 -25.78
N ARG A 129 12.27 0.65 -25.74
CA ARG A 129 13.18 0.19 -24.68
C ARG A 129 12.72 0.59 -23.27
N LYS A 130 12.13 1.78 -23.11
CA LYS A 130 11.64 2.24 -21.80
C LYS A 130 10.48 1.38 -21.24
N TYR A 131 9.84 0.57 -22.10
CA TYR A 131 8.76 -0.34 -21.73
C TYR A 131 9.23 -1.79 -21.55
N GLU A 132 10.53 -2.09 -21.72
CA GLU A 132 11.10 -3.44 -21.62
C GLU A 132 10.64 -4.14 -20.31
N MET A 133 10.77 -3.47 -19.17
CA MET A 133 10.34 -4.01 -17.88
C MET A 133 8.83 -4.29 -17.81
N TYR A 134 8.00 -3.49 -18.48
CA TYR A 134 6.57 -3.74 -18.57
C TYR A 134 6.28 -5.03 -19.34
N TYR A 135 6.95 -5.23 -20.50
CA TYR A 135 6.79 -6.43 -21.30
C TYR A 135 7.32 -7.69 -20.60
N GLU A 136 8.47 -7.60 -19.95
CA GLU A 136 8.97 -8.71 -19.14
C GLU A 136 7.97 -9.13 -18.06
N ARG A 137 7.36 -8.17 -17.36
CA ARG A 137 6.32 -8.45 -16.35
C ARG A 137 5.07 -9.07 -16.98
N LEU A 138 4.65 -8.57 -18.13
CA LEU A 138 3.48 -9.05 -18.85
C LEU A 138 3.69 -10.50 -19.31
N LEU A 139 4.82 -10.78 -19.95
CA LEU A 139 5.16 -12.13 -20.44
C LEU A 139 5.29 -13.14 -19.31
N ARG A 140 5.93 -12.78 -18.19
CA ARG A 140 5.99 -13.66 -17.00
C ARG A 140 4.63 -14.03 -16.46
N ARG A 141 3.65 -13.11 -16.53
CA ARG A 141 2.28 -13.37 -16.07
C ARG A 141 1.47 -14.24 -17.05
N LYS A 142 1.91 -14.38 -18.30
CA LYS A 142 1.16 -15.04 -19.38
C LYS A 142 0.70 -16.45 -18.99
N GLU A 143 1.56 -17.27 -18.38
CA GLU A 143 1.22 -18.64 -17.94
C GLU A 143 0.22 -18.69 -16.78
N HIS A 144 0.05 -17.58 -16.05
CA HIS A 144 -0.83 -17.42 -14.91
C HIS A 144 -2.14 -16.67 -15.24
N ILE A 145 -2.30 -16.22 -16.48
CA ILE A 145 -3.53 -15.64 -17.01
C ILE A 145 -4.42 -16.76 -17.53
N LEU A 146 -5.68 -16.71 -17.16
CA LEU A 146 -6.67 -17.72 -17.50
C LEU A 146 -7.54 -17.27 -18.69
N SER A 147 -8.51 -18.11 -19.09
CA SER A 147 -9.50 -17.69 -20.07
C SER A 147 -10.37 -16.55 -19.53
N LYS A 148 -10.96 -15.79 -20.43
CA LYS A 148 -11.83 -14.65 -20.06
C LYS A 148 -12.90 -15.05 -19.06
N GLU A 149 -13.59 -16.18 -19.30
CA GLU A 149 -14.65 -16.66 -18.42
C GLU A 149 -14.14 -17.04 -17.02
N MET A 150 -12.91 -17.58 -16.96
CA MET A 150 -12.28 -17.92 -15.69
C MET A 150 -11.82 -16.67 -14.91
N GLU A 151 -11.30 -15.65 -15.62
CA GLU A 151 -10.92 -14.38 -14.99
C GLU A 151 -12.15 -13.63 -14.45
N GLU A 152 -13.25 -13.61 -15.19
CA GLU A 152 -14.54 -13.04 -14.73
C GLU A 152 -15.06 -13.77 -13.49
N LEU A 153 -14.99 -15.11 -13.48
CA LEU A 153 -15.38 -15.91 -12.32
C LEU A 153 -14.48 -15.62 -11.11
N LEU A 154 -13.16 -15.56 -11.30
CA LEU A 154 -12.22 -15.27 -10.21
C LEU A 154 -12.39 -13.87 -9.64
N ALA A 155 -12.69 -12.87 -10.49
CA ALA A 155 -12.98 -11.51 -10.03
C ALA A 155 -14.21 -11.49 -9.10
N GLY A 156 -15.28 -12.23 -9.44
CA GLY A 156 -16.45 -12.38 -8.57
C GLY A 156 -16.13 -13.12 -7.26
N VAL A 157 -15.25 -14.12 -7.30
CA VAL A 157 -14.81 -14.85 -6.10
C VAL A 157 -13.94 -13.96 -5.21
N GLU A 158 -13.13 -13.07 -5.78
CA GLU A 158 -12.26 -12.15 -5.03
C GLU A 158 -13.07 -11.21 -4.13
N GLU A 159 -14.17 -10.65 -4.64
CA GLU A 159 -15.09 -9.83 -3.86
C GLU A 159 -15.64 -10.57 -2.63
N VAL A 160 -16.05 -11.82 -2.80
CA VAL A 160 -16.53 -12.66 -1.68
C VAL A 160 -15.40 -13.02 -0.71
N ALA A 161 -14.19 -13.25 -1.23
CA ALA A 161 -13.03 -13.66 -0.46
C ALA A 161 -12.47 -12.52 0.43
N GLU A 162 -12.62 -11.26 0.02
CA GLU A 162 -12.25 -10.09 0.84
C GLU A 162 -13.02 -10.00 2.17
N GLY A 163 -14.16 -10.68 2.32
CA GLY A 163 -14.97 -10.68 3.54
C GLY A 163 -14.22 -11.10 4.81
N SER A 164 -13.17 -11.91 4.70
CA SER A 164 -12.33 -12.28 5.84
C SER A 164 -11.46 -11.09 6.33
N LYS A 165 -10.95 -10.30 5.42
CA LYS A 165 -10.18 -9.09 5.69
C LYS A 165 -11.09 -7.99 6.26
N ASP A 166 -12.25 -7.78 5.65
CA ASP A 166 -13.22 -6.80 6.11
C ASP A 166 -13.70 -7.11 7.54
N THR A 167 -13.99 -8.38 7.82
CA THR A 167 -14.33 -8.82 9.18
C THR A 167 -13.22 -8.47 10.18
N PHE A 168 -11.95 -8.72 9.83
CA PHE A 168 -10.83 -8.34 10.68
C PHE A 168 -10.72 -6.83 10.84
N MET A 169 -10.87 -6.07 9.76
CA MET A 169 -10.77 -4.60 9.78
C MET A 169 -11.86 -3.98 10.68
N MET A 170 -13.11 -4.43 10.54
CA MET A 170 -14.21 -3.97 11.38
C MET A 170 -13.99 -4.34 12.86
N PHE A 171 -13.62 -5.59 13.12
CA PHE A 171 -13.28 -6.03 14.47
C PHE A 171 -12.15 -5.17 15.08
N ASN A 172 -11.03 -5.04 14.37
CA ASN A 172 -9.82 -4.41 14.89
C ASN A 172 -9.98 -2.89 15.09
N ASN A 173 -10.69 -2.22 14.20
CA ASN A 173 -10.74 -0.76 14.16
C ASN A 173 -12.01 -0.18 14.81
N ALA A 174 -13.10 -0.95 14.87
CA ALA A 174 -14.38 -0.46 15.38
C ALA A 174 -14.81 -1.17 16.69
N ASP A 175 -14.78 -2.49 16.73
CA ASP A 175 -15.41 -3.26 17.80
C ASP A 175 -14.47 -3.51 18.99
N LEU A 176 -13.17 -3.75 18.71
CA LEU A 176 -12.21 -4.06 19.75
C LEU A 176 -11.95 -2.85 20.65
N LYS A 177 -12.19 -3.03 21.95
CA LYS A 177 -11.91 -2.03 22.97
C LYS A 177 -10.85 -2.57 23.93
N PHE A 178 -9.93 -1.68 24.26
CA PHE A 178 -8.87 -1.96 25.24
C PHE A 178 -9.24 -1.38 26.61
N PRO A 179 -8.66 -1.91 27.70
CA PRO A 179 -8.92 -1.40 29.02
C PRO A 179 -8.27 -0.03 29.25
N VAL A 180 -8.78 0.67 30.26
CA VAL A 180 -8.11 1.79 30.90
C VAL A 180 -7.14 1.25 31.92
N ILE A 181 -5.91 1.77 31.94
CA ILE A 181 -4.86 1.44 32.92
C ILE A 181 -4.44 2.70 33.67
N THR A 182 -3.69 2.56 34.77
CA THR A 182 -3.04 3.70 35.43
C THR A 182 -1.78 4.07 34.65
N GLY A 183 -1.70 5.32 34.23
CA GLY A 183 -0.55 5.90 33.52
C GLY A 183 0.65 6.18 34.44
N GLU A 184 1.73 6.72 33.85
CA GLU A 184 2.96 7.04 34.60
C GLU A 184 2.79 8.17 35.60
N ASP A 185 1.89 9.10 35.31
CA ASP A 185 1.46 10.22 36.20
C ASP A 185 0.42 9.81 37.26
N GLY A 186 0.00 8.54 37.27
CA GLY A 186 -1.04 8.04 38.17
C GLY A 186 -2.48 8.23 37.66
N GLU A 187 -2.64 8.92 36.51
CA GLU A 187 -3.95 9.18 35.91
C GLU A 187 -4.43 8.02 35.04
N PRO A 188 -5.74 7.84 34.91
CA PRO A 188 -6.29 6.81 34.03
C PRO A 188 -6.00 7.11 32.54
N VAL A 189 -5.46 6.13 31.82
CA VAL A 189 -5.17 6.21 30.38
C VAL A 189 -5.78 5.01 29.65
N GLU A 190 -6.56 5.28 28.61
CA GLU A 190 -7.08 4.26 27.73
C GLU A 190 -5.99 3.78 26.79
N ILE A 191 -5.80 2.45 26.68
CA ILE A 191 -4.93 1.84 25.71
C ILE A 191 -5.57 2.01 24.31
N THR A 192 -4.80 2.49 23.35
CA THR A 192 -5.18 2.52 21.94
C THR A 192 -3.99 2.07 21.10
N HIS A 193 -4.20 1.67 19.85
CA HIS A 193 -3.10 1.33 18.94
C HIS A 193 -2.05 2.45 18.87
N GLY A 194 -2.48 3.72 18.82
CA GLY A 194 -1.57 4.87 18.77
C GLY A 194 -0.81 5.16 20.07
N LYS A 195 -1.37 4.80 21.23
CA LYS A 195 -0.73 5.04 22.53
C LYS A 195 0.11 3.86 23.01
N TYR A 196 -0.12 2.67 22.47
CA TYR A 196 0.46 1.42 22.97
C TYR A 196 1.99 1.46 23.05
N VAL A 197 2.66 1.83 21.96
CA VAL A 197 4.14 1.90 21.93
C VAL A 197 4.64 2.91 22.95
N LYS A 198 4.04 4.10 23.03
CA LYS A 198 4.41 5.11 24.01
C LYS A 198 4.25 4.62 25.47
N LEU A 199 3.22 3.81 25.75
CA LEU A 199 3.05 3.18 27.06
C LEU A 199 4.14 2.13 27.34
N LEU A 200 4.66 1.42 26.32
CA LEU A 200 5.79 0.51 26.45
C LEU A 200 7.14 1.22 26.61
N GLU A 201 7.24 2.50 26.30
CA GLU A 201 8.43 3.34 26.52
C GLU A 201 8.50 3.90 27.94
N SER A 202 7.40 3.79 28.73
CA SER A 202 7.36 4.31 30.11
C SER A 202 8.48 3.74 30.98
N GLN A 203 9.12 4.57 31.81
CA GLN A 203 10.11 4.13 32.80
C GLN A 203 9.49 3.26 33.90
N ASN A 204 8.19 3.42 34.15
CA ASN A 204 7.45 2.60 35.12
C ASN A 204 7.09 1.22 34.50
N ARG A 205 7.72 0.17 35.03
CA ARG A 205 7.55 -1.20 34.55
C ARG A 205 6.10 -1.70 34.67
N GLU A 206 5.38 -1.30 35.70
CA GLU A 206 3.98 -1.73 35.89
C GLU A 206 3.06 -1.13 34.83
N VAL A 207 3.33 0.09 34.35
CA VAL A 207 2.61 0.72 33.24
C VAL A 207 2.84 -0.07 31.94
N ARG A 208 4.11 -0.42 31.63
CA ARG A 208 4.45 -1.22 30.44
C ARG A 208 3.76 -2.58 30.47
N LYS A 209 3.84 -3.26 31.63
CA LYS A 209 3.20 -4.58 31.83
C LYS A 209 1.69 -4.49 31.68
N ALA A 210 1.06 -3.50 32.32
CA ALA A 210 -0.39 -3.31 32.24
C ALA A 210 -0.84 -3.02 30.79
N ALA A 211 -0.08 -2.19 30.06
CA ALA A 211 -0.36 -1.90 28.64
C ALA A 211 -0.26 -3.16 27.78
N PHE A 212 0.81 -3.94 27.94
CA PHE A 212 1.03 -5.18 27.23
C PHE A 212 -0.09 -6.20 27.51
N MET A 213 -0.33 -6.48 28.78
CA MET A 213 -1.36 -7.43 29.18
C MET A 213 -2.74 -6.99 28.72
N GLY A 214 -3.08 -5.72 28.91
CA GLY A 214 -4.37 -5.18 28.51
C GLY A 214 -4.64 -5.30 27.00
N LEU A 215 -3.63 -5.07 26.17
CA LEU A 215 -3.75 -5.26 24.73
C LEU A 215 -3.93 -6.73 24.37
N TYR A 216 -3.02 -7.60 24.80
CA TYR A 216 -3.03 -9.03 24.39
C TYR A 216 -4.17 -9.83 25.00
N GLU A 217 -4.61 -9.53 26.22
CA GLU A 217 -5.80 -10.15 26.81
C GLU A 217 -7.07 -9.76 26.06
N SER A 218 -7.15 -8.52 25.56
CA SER A 218 -8.28 -8.09 24.73
C SER A 218 -8.37 -8.88 23.42
N TYR A 219 -7.26 -9.05 22.71
CA TYR A 219 -7.19 -9.94 21.54
C TYR A 219 -7.43 -11.41 21.92
N GLY A 220 -6.89 -11.86 23.04
CA GLY A 220 -7.01 -13.23 23.55
C GLY A 220 -8.45 -13.71 23.72
N LYS A 221 -9.37 -12.80 24.09
CA LYS A 221 -10.81 -13.11 24.19
C LYS A 221 -11.41 -13.57 22.84
N PHE A 222 -10.83 -13.16 21.74
CA PHE A 222 -11.30 -13.42 20.38
C PHE A 222 -10.39 -14.35 19.57
N LYS A 223 -9.45 -15.05 20.21
CA LYS A 223 -8.43 -15.88 19.53
C LYS A 223 -9.00 -16.88 18.53
N ASN A 224 -10.17 -17.48 18.85
CA ASN A 224 -10.79 -18.47 17.96
C ASN A 224 -11.37 -17.81 16.71
N THR A 225 -11.99 -16.63 16.85
CA THR A 225 -12.51 -15.83 15.73
C THR A 225 -11.36 -15.37 14.85
N LEU A 226 -10.31 -14.82 15.45
CA LEU A 226 -9.11 -14.37 14.74
C LEU A 226 -8.40 -15.52 14.01
N ALA A 227 -8.29 -16.69 14.66
CA ALA A 227 -7.73 -17.89 14.02
C ALA A 227 -8.59 -18.38 12.84
N ALA A 228 -9.92 -18.27 12.94
CA ALA A 228 -10.83 -18.63 11.84
C ALA A 228 -10.69 -17.65 10.66
N THR A 229 -10.65 -16.35 10.94
CA THR A 229 -10.44 -15.29 9.95
C THR A 229 -9.09 -15.41 9.24
N TYR A 230 -8.00 -15.61 10.01
CA TYR A 230 -6.67 -15.86 9.46
C TYR A 230 -6.62 -17.12 8.59
N ARG A 231 -7.22 -18.22 9.05
CA ARG A 231 -7.30 -19.46 8.27
C ARG A 231 -8.08 -19.26 6.95
N ALA A 232 -9.13 -18.45 6.96
CA ALA A 232 -9.88 -18.12 5.73
C ALA A 232 -8.97 -17.38 4.74
N ASN A 233 -8.20 -16.40 5.20
CA ASN A 233 -7.24 -15.64 4.38
C ASN A 233 -6.14 -16.55 3.80
N VAL A 234 -5.55 -17.47 4.61
CA VAL A 234 -4.56 -18.43 4.12
C VAL A 234 -5.15 -19.37 3.06
N LYS A 235 -6.41 -19.82 3.24
CA LYS A 235 -7.10 -20.65 2.24
C LYS A 235 -7.37 -19.88 0.95
N GLN A 236 -7.76 -18.61 1.06
CA GLN A 236 -7.94 -17.72 -0.08
C GLN A 236 -6.65 -17.60 -0.90
N ALA A 237 -5.51 -17.27 -0.25
CA ALA A 237 -4.22 -17.19 -0.92
C ALA A 237 -3.84 -18.50 -1.63
N GLY A 238 -4.06 -19.65 -0.97
CA GLY A 238 -3.83 -20.97 -1.57
C GLY A 238 -4.75 -21.28 -2.75
N PHE A 239 -6.01 -20.86 -2.68
CA PHE A 239 -6.98 -21.04 -3.76
C PHE A 239 -6.56 -20.25 -5.00
N PHE A 240 -6.26 -18.96 -4.87
CA PHE A 240 -5.86 -18.10 -6.00
C PHE A 240 -4.53 -18.54 -6.60
N ALA A 241 -3.54 -18.91 -5.77
CA ALA A 241 -2.27 -19.42 -6.26
C ALA A 241 -2.49 -20.68 -7.12
N LYS A 242 -3.30 -21.65 -6.64
CA LYS A 242 -3.63 -22.87 -7.38
C LYS A 242 -4.43 -22.57 -8.65
N ALA A 243 -5.45 -21.73 -8.58
CA ALA A 243 -6.28 -21.35 -9.73
C ALA A 243 -5.43 -20.75 -10.85
N ARG A 244 -4.46 -19.89 -10.50
CA ARG A 244 -3.53 -19.25 -11.44
C ARG A 244 -2.27 -20.08 -11.75
N ARG A 245 -2.27 -21.37 -11.39
CA ARG A 245 -1.21 -22.35 -11.73
C ARG A 245 0.16 -22.05 -11.11
N TYR A 246 0.20 -21.32 -9.98
CA TYR A 246 1.42 -21.20 -9.20
C TYR A 246 1.67 -22.49 -8.39
N GLU A 247 2.94 -22.88 -8.27
CA GLU A 247 3.33 -24.07 -7.49
C GLU A 247 3.00 -23.93 -5.99
N SER A 248 3.04 -22.70 -5.48
CA SER A 248 2.74 -22.42 -4.08
C SER A 248 2.23 -20.98 -3.89
N SER A 249 1.59 -20.69 -2.75
CA SER A 249 1.22 -19.33 -2.37
C SER A 249 2.44 -18.42 -2.19
N LEU A 250 3.59 -18.98 -1.78
CA LEU A 250 4.84 -18.24 -1.68
C LEU A 250 5.33 -17.77 -3.05
N LYS A 251 5.38 -18.68 -4.04
CA LYS A 251 5.73 -18.31 -5.42
C LYS A 251 4.76 -17.27 -5.99
N ALA A 252 3.46 -17.44 -5.77
CA ALA A 252 2.47 -16.45 -6.20
C ALA A 252 2.70 -15.07 -5.57
N ALA A 253 3.01 -15.01 -4.28
CA ALA A 253 3.28 -13.75 -3.58
C ALA A 253 4.56 -13.06 -4.06
N LEU A 254 5.59 -13.82 -4.39
CA LEU A 254 6.89 -13.30 -4.85
C LEU A 254 6.91 -12.95 -6.35
N ALA A 255 6.02 -13.55 -7.15
CA ALA A 255 6.00 -13.42 -8.61
C ALA A 255 5.82 -11.95 -9.07
N GLY A 256 4.98 -11.17 -8.41
CA GLY A 256 4.73 -9.78 -8.75
C GLY A 256 5.98 -8.89 -8.70
N SER A 257 6.87 -9.18 -7.76
CA SER A 257 8.16 -8.49 -7.59
C SER A 257 9.34 -9.22 -8.23
N HIS A 258 9.08 -10.36 -8.90
CA HIS A 258 10.10 -11.21 -9.52
C HIS A 258 11.21 -11.61 -8.53
N ILE A 259 10.82 -11.99 -7.32
CA ILE A 259 11.76 -12.44 -6.28
C ILE A 259 11.82 -13.96 -6.31
N PRO A 260 12.99 -14.57 -6.57
CA PRO A 260 13.16 -16.02 -6.42
C PRO A 260 12.93 -16.48 -4.97
N VAL A 261 12.40 -17.70 -4.80
CA VAL A 261 12.15 -18.27 -3.46
C VAL A 261 13.45 -18.37 -2.66
N GLU A 262 14.58 -18.61 -3.32
CA GLU A 262 15.92 -18.71 -2.74
C GLU A 262 16.34 -17.40 -2.04
N VAL A 263 15.86 -16.23 -2.53
CA VAL A 263 16.10 -14.93 -1.85
C VAL A 263 15.33 -14.87 -0.54
N TYR A 264 14.08 -15.36 -0.52
CA TYR A 264 13.27 -15.44 0.69
C TYR A 264 13.92 -16.40 1.73
N ASP A 265 14.35 -17.57 1.29
CA ASP A 265 15.02 -18.54 2.14
C ASP A 265 16.35 -18.01 2.67
N SER A 266 17.16 -17.40 1.81
CA SER A 266 18.44 -16.74 2.18
C SER A 266 18.24 -15.62 3.20
N LEU A 267 17.14 -14.87 3.13
CA LEU A 267 16.80 -13.87 4.15
C LEU A 267 16.59 -14.53 5.52
N ILE A 268 15.83 -15.62 5.57
CA ILE A 268 15.58 -16.38 6.80
C ILE A 268 16.88 -16.94 7.38
N GLU A 269 17.71 -17.55 6.54
CA GLU A 269 19.03 -18.10 6.95
C GLU A 269 19.95 -16.98 7.47
N SER A 270 20.00 -15.83 6.78
CA SER A 270 20.78 -14.68 7.21
C SER A 270 20.32 -14.14 8.55
N VAL A 271 19.00 -14.00 8.75
CA VAL A 271 18.45 -13.58 10.06
C VAL A 271 18.84 -14.59 11.15
N HIS A 272 18.66 -15.88 10.90
CA HIS A 272 19.04 -16.92 11.86
C HIS A 272 20.53 -16.89 12.22
N ALA A 273 21.41 -16.69 11.24
CA ALA A 273 22.86 -16.57 11.46
C ALA A 273 23.22 -15.37 12.35
N HIS A 274 22.42 -14.31 12.34
CA HIS A 274 22.65 -13.07 13.10
C HIS A 274 21.86 -13.00 14.42
N LEU A 275 21.00 -13.99 14.74
CA LEU A 275 20.28 -14.03 16.02
C LEU A 275 21.21 -13.95 17.26
N PRO A 276 22.42 -14.52 17.28
CA PRO A 276 23.32 -14.35 18.42
C PRO A 276 23.61 -12.90 18.80
N ALA A 277 23.76 -12.01 17.81
CA ALA A 277 23.96 -10.58 18.05
C ALA A 277 22.70 -9.94 18.68
N LEU A 278 21.50 -10.32 18.21
CA LEU A 278 20.24 -9.88 18.81
C LEU A 278 20.08 -10.39 20.25
N HIS A 279 20.45 -11.65 20.50
CA HIS A 279 20.39 -12.23 21.84
C HIS A 279 21.36 -11.51 22.81
N GLU A 280 22.56 -11.14 22.35
CA GLU A 280 23.50 -10.37 23.17
C GLU A 280 22.97 -8.97 23.47
N TYR A 281 22.37 -8.30 22.48
CA TYR A 281 21.69 -7.02 22.70
C TYR A 281 20.56 -7.14 23.74
N VAL A 282 19.74 -8.16 23.65
CA VAL A 282 18.64 -8.40 24.63
C VAL A 282 19.20 -8.68 26.03
N LYS A 283 20.32 -9.40 26.14
CA LYS A 283 21.02 -9.62 27.40
C LYS A 283 21.54 -8.32 28.01
N ILE A 284 22.22 -7.48 27.21
CA ILE A 284 22.67 -6.14 27.64
C ILE A 284 21.48 -5.32 28.10
N ARG A 285 20.35 -5.37 27.39
CA ARG A 285 19.10 -4.67 27.78
C ARG A 285 18.62 -5.12 29.15
N LYS A 286 18.57 -6.43 29.41
CA LYS A 286 18.20 -7.01 30.70
C LYS A 286 19.05 -6.46 31.82
N GLU A 287 20.38 -6.48 31.65
CA GLU A 287 21.37 -5.98 32.62
C GLU A 287 21.21 -4.48 32.89
N LYS A 288 21.07 -3.68 31.81
CA LYS A 288 20.91 -2.22 31.93
C LYS A 288 19.60 -1.80 32.59
N LEU A 289 18.54 -2.52 32.37
CA LEU A 289 17.23 -2.28 33.02
C LEU A 289 17.18 -2.82 34.45
N GLY A 290 18.15 -3.63 34.88
CA GLY A 290 18.22 -4.19 36.23
C GLY A 290 17.05 -5.12 36.57
N VAL A 291 16.54 -5.87 35.57
CA VAL A 291 15.41 -6.78 35.76
C VAL A 291 15.88 -8.21 35.86
N ASP A 292 15.29 -9.00 36.78
CA ASP A 292 15.62 -10.42 36.92
C ASP A 292 15.19 -11.25 35.73
N GLU A 293 14.05 -10.90 35.12
CA GLU A 293 13.53 -11.50 33.91
C GLU A 293 13.05 -10.40 32.95
N LEU A 294 13.58 -10.43 31.71
CA LEU A 294 13.17 -9.54 30.65
C LEU A 294 11.92 -10.08 29.95
N HIS A 295 10.90 -9.28 29.85
CA HIS A 295 9.67 -9.61 29.14
C HIS A 295 9.52 -8.77 27.87
N MET A 296 8.58 -9.13 26.98
CA MET A 296 8.29 -8.41 25.77
C MET A 296 7.94 -6.93 26.00
N TYR A 297 7.32 -6.61 27.11
CA TYR A 297 6.99 -5.22 27.48
C TYR A 297 8.22 -4.40 27.95
N ASP A 298 9.38 -5.01 28.09
CA ASP A 298 10.64 -4.32 28.46
C ASP A 298 11.50 -3.97 27.22
N LEU A 299 11.01 -4.27 25.98
CA LEU A 299 11.82 -4.10 24.78
C LEU A 299 11.85 -2.66 24.23
N TYR A 300 10.89 -1.83 24.59
CA TYR A 300 10.76 -0.46 24.05
C TYR A 300 11.28 0.63 24.98
N VAL A 301 11.35 0.35 26.29
CA VAL A 301 11.83 1.35 27.25
C VAL A 301 13.28 1.76 26.96
N PRO A 302 13.62 3.06 26.99
CA PRO A 302 14.99 3.54 26.83
C PRO A 302 15.94 2.95 27.87
N MET A 303 17.13 2.49 27.43
CA MET A 303 18.21 1.99 28.32
C MET A 303 19.18 3.08 28.75
N VAL A 304 19.13 4.23 28.10
CA VAL A 304 19.96 5.40 28.39
C VAL A 304 19.05 6.52 28.86
N GLY A 305 19.57 7.39 29.72
CA GLY A 305 18.80 8.57 30.17
C GLY A 305 18.38 9.43 28.98
N GLU A 306 17.21 10.01 29.06
CA GLU A 306 16.73 10.96 28.06
C GLU A 306 17.77 12.10 27.94
N ALA A 307 18.16 12.40 26.71
CA ALA A 307 18.78 13.66 26.42
C ALA A 307 17.69 14.72 26.48
N ASP A 308 17.71 15.58 27.47
CA ASP A 308 16.74 16.67 27.72
C ASP A 308 16.69 17.72 26.59
N LYS A 309 17.11 17.35 25.38
CA LYS A 309 17.13 18.23 24.22
C LYS A 309 15.79 18.19 23.51
N LYS A 310 14.90 19.15 23.80
CA LYS A 310 13.75 19.41 22.96
C LYS A 310 14.21 20.03 21.65
N ILE A 311 13.97 19.37 20.53
CA ILE A 311 14.22 19.91 19.19
C ILE A 311 12.93 20.55 18.72
N PRO A 312 12.85 21.89 18.60
CA PRO A 312 11.68 22.56 18.01
C PRO A 312 11.47 22.11 16.57
N TYR A 313 10.24 22.19 16.08
CA TYR A 313 9.88 21.76 14.73
C TYR A 313 10.79 22.35 13.63
N GLU A 314 11.05 23.67 13.68
CA GLU A 314 11.88 24.35 12.68
C GLU A 314 13.36 23.91 12.73
N GLU A 315 13.89 23.59 13.90
CA GLU A 315 15.23 23.00 14.05
C GLU A 315 15.27 21.58 13.49
N GLY A 316 14.27 20.75 13.80
CA GLY A 316 14.13 19.41 13.25
C GLY A 316 14.02 19.41 11.74
N LYS A 317 13.20 20.31 11.17
CA LYS A 317 13.08 20.50 9.73
C LYS A 317 14.43 20.86 9.07
N LYS A 318 15.19 21.76 9.68
CA LYS A 318 16.52 22.14 9.18
C LYS A 318 17.48 20.95 9.18
N ILE A 319 17.52 20.16 10.26
CA ILE A 319 18.36 18.95 10.38
C ILE A 319 18.03 17.95 9.27
N VAL A 320 16.73 17.71 9.03
CA VAL A 320 16.28 16.78 7.96
C VAL A 320 16.64 17.27 6.55
N LEU A 321 16.61 18.59 6.32
CA LEU A 321 16.95 19.15 5.01
C LEU A 321 18.46 19.24 4.76
N GLU A 322 19.27 19.22 5.81
CA GLU A 322 20.76 19.23 5.73
C GLU A 322 21.36 17.81 5.64
N GLY A 323 20.60 16.73 6.00
CA GLY A 323 21.02 15.32 5.95
C GLY A 323 20.62 14.66 4.67
#